data_b2465b95bc28d85e13be216ddc147194
#
_entry.id   b2465b95bc28d85e13be216ddc147194
#
_cell.length_a   1.000
_cell.length_b   1.000
_cell.length_c   1.000
_cell.angle_alpha   90.00
_cell.angle_beta   90.00
_cell.angle_gamma   90.00
#
_symmetry.space_group_name_H-M   'P 1'
#
loop_
_entity.id
_entity.type
_entity.pdbx_description
1 polymer ?
#
loop_
_entity_poly.entity_id
_entity_poly.type
_entity_poly.pdbx_seq_one_letter_code
_entity_poly.pdbx_strand_id
1 'polypeptide(L)'
;MLPLNYFLFLQIILFMFITPGTPRIVIISYSMNYGVKKCVWTALGDVTANIIQATLVIFVIGSFISDNPKLLNTFKWVGIIYILYLAYDIYKSRPKSINSDEKSEKSFLSFYKDGFLVAGTSPKAWMFFPFIFPQFIDFNTNYVAQFIILITTYVILDFLSLVGYAILANKMITWVKAKAKVINTISACVLIVIAAIIAFMQQY
;
A
#
# COMPACT_ATOMS: atom_id res chain seq x y z
N MET A 1 18.52 -7.13 -13.95
CA MET A 1 18.34 -8.17 -12.91
C MET A 1 16.96 -7.99 -12.28
N LEU A 2 16.21 -9.07 -12.10
CA LEU A 2 14.90 -9.01 -11.43
C LEU A 2 15.12 -8.89 -9.92
N PRO A 3 14.22 -8.20 -9.19
CA PRO A 3 14.20 -8.18 -7.74
C PRO A 3 14.07 -9.59 -7.14
N LEU A 4 14.52 -9.76 -5.89
CA LEU A 4 14.42 -11.02 -5.17
C LEU A 4 12.93 -11.39 -5.00
N ASN A 5 12.60 -12.65 -5.24
CA ASN A 5 11.25 -13.18 -5.04
C ASN A 5 10.12 -12.29 -5.61
N TYR A 6 10.33 -11.74 -6.81
CA TYR A 6 9.42 -10.77 -7.45
C TYR A 6 7.95 -11.23 -7.50
N PHE A 7 7.70 -12.52 -7.75
CA PHE A 7 6.33 -13.05 -7.74
C PHE A 7 5.67 -12.99 -6.36
N LEU A 8 6.45 -13.19 -5.28
CA LEU A 8 5.95 -13.04 -3.92
C LEU A 8 5.60 -11.55 -3.64
N PHE A 9 6.45 -10.62 -4.11
CA PHE A 9 6.14 -9.19 -4.03
C PHE A 9 4.80 -8.86 -4.72
N LEU A 10 4.57 -9.36 -5.93
CA LEU A 10 3.31 -9.18 -6.64
C LEU A 10 2.11 -9.69 -5.83
N GLN A 11 2.21 -10.86 -5.26
CA GLN A 11 1.14 -11.42 -4.42
C GLN A 11 0.85 -10.53 -3.21
N ILE A 12 1.89 -10.08 -2.50
CA ILE A 12 1.76 -9.20 -1.34
C ILE A 12 1.03 -7.92 -1.69
N ILE A 13 1.47 -7.21 -2.74
CA ILE A 13 0.86 -5.93 -3.11
C ILE A 13 -0.57 -6.10 -3.64
N LEU A 14 -0.87 -7.15 -4.41
CA LEU A 14 -2.23 -7.43 -4.86
C LEU A 14 -3.17 -7.67 -3.67
N PHE A 15 -2.78 -8.50 -2.71
CA PHE A 15 -3.58 -8.70 -1.50
C PHE A 15 -3.72 -7.43 -0.66
N MET A 16 -2.64 -6.64 -0.57
CA MET A 16 -2.68 -5.36 0.12
C MET A 16 -3.66 -4.37 -0.53
N PHE A 17 -3.79 -4.40 -1.85
CA PHE A 17 -4.68 -3.52 -2.60
C PHE A 17 -6.14 -3.98 -2.59
N ILE A 18 -6.42 -5.26 -2.48
CA ILE A 18 -7.78 -5.78 -2.31
C ILE A 18 -8.37 -5.34 -0.97
N THR A 19 -7.54 -5.18 0.07
CA THR A 19 -8.00 -4.70 1.37
C THR A 19 -8.22 -3.18 1.33
N PRO A 20 -9.45 -2.68 1.55
CA PRO A 20 -9.75 -1.27 1.48
C PRO A 20 -9.11 -0.50 2.65
N GLY A 21 -7.99 0.15 2.37
CA GLY A 21 -7.36 1.12 3.29
C GLY A 21 -7.92 2.54 3.13
N THR A 22 -7.37 3.49 3.91
CA THR A 22 -7.83 4.88 3.90
C THR A 22 -7.90 5.50 2.50
N PRO A 23 -6.87 5.37 1.61
CA PRO A 23 -6.94 5.94 0.28
C PRO A 23 -8.10 5.39 -0.55
N ARG A 24 -8.35 4.08 -0.48
CA ARG A 24 -9.45 3.43 -1.22
C ARG A 24 -10.82 3.88 -0.74
N ILE A 25 -10.99 4.07 0.56
CA ILE A 25 -12.24 4.58 1.14
C ILE A 25 -12.49 6.02 0.67
N VAL A 26 -11.47 6.87 0.67
CA VAL A 26 -11.58 8.25 0.16
C VAL A 26 -11.94 8.27 -1.32
N ILE A 27 -11.29 7.44 -2.15
CA ILE A 27 -11.58 7.32 -3.59
C ILE A 27 -13.04 6.86 -3.84
N ILE A 28 -13.52 5.86 -3.10
CA ILE A 28 -14.92 5.42 -3.19
C ILE A 28 -15.88 6.57 -2.87
N SER A 29 -15.65 7.27 -1.76
CA SER A 29 -16.47 8.41 -1.35
C SER A 29 -16.46 9.52 -2.41
N TYR A 30 -15.28 9.87 -2.91
CA TYR A 30 -15.15 10.92 -3.92
C TYR A 30 -15.77 10.52 -5.27
N SER A 31 -15.66 9.26 -5.66
CA SER A 31 -16.29 8.79 -6.89
C SER A 31 -17.81 8.88 -6.84
N MET A 32 -18.39 8.57 -5.68
CA MET A 32 -19.85 8.67 -5.49
C MET A 32 -20.34 10.12 -5.49
N ASN A 33 -19.56 11.06 -4.95
CA ASN A 33 -19.97 12.46 -4.79
C ASN A 33 -19.56 13.33 -5.99
N TYR A 34 -18.43 13.07 -6.62
CA TYR A 34 -17.83 13.97 -7.63
C TYR A 34 -17.55 13.28 -8.98
N GLY A 35 -17.75 11.95 -9.05
CA GLY A 35 -17.54 11.15 -10.26
C GLY A 35 -16.10 10.69 -10.45
N VAL A 36 -15.93 9.67 -11.29
CA VAL A 36 -14.66 8.96 -11.52
C VAL A 36 -13.54 9.87 -12.03
N LYS A 37 -13.86 10.81 -12.95
CA LYS A 37 -12.87 11.70 -13.57
C LYS A 37 -12.08 12.53 -12.55
N LYS A 38 -12.74 12.99 -11.48
CA LYS A 38 -12.09 13.77 -10.41
C LYS A 38 -11.24 12.87 -9.51
N CYS A 39 -11.64 11.62 -9.34
CA CYS A 39 -10.87 10.63 -8.55
C CYS A 39 -9.52 10.26 -9.15
N VAL A 40 -9.35 10.40 -10.48
CA VAL A 40 -8.05 10.18 -11.12
C VAL A 40 -7.00 11.12 -10.54
N TRP A 41 -7.36 12.36 -10.22
CA TRP A 41 -6.45 13.33 -9.59
C TRP A 41 -6.10 12.94 -8.17
N THR A 42 -7.06 12.39 -7.41
CA THR A 42 -6.78 11.84 -6.08
C THR A 42 -5.84 10.63 -6.15
N ALA A 43 -6.03 9.74 -7.13
CA ALA A 43 -5.14 8.61 -7.36
C ALA A 43 -3.72 9.05 -7.77
N LEU A 44 -3.58 10.10 -8.59
CA LEU A 44 -2.27 10.67 -8.95
C LEU A 44 -1.57 11.28 -7.73
N GLY A 45 -2.30 11.95 -6.86
CA GLY A 45 -1.77 12.48 -5.60
C GLY A 45 -1.25 11.35 -4.68
N ASP A 46 -2.04 10.30 -4.52
CA ASP A 46 -1.67 9.10 -3.74
C ASP A 46 -0.38 8.46 -4.25
N VAL A 47 -0.34 8.18 -5.54
CA VAL A 47 0.82 7.57 -6.20
C VAL A 47 2.08 8.43 -6.05
N THR A 48 1.96 9.76 -6.19
CA THR A 48 3.09 10.68 -6.02
C THR A 48 3.64 10.64 -4.59
N ALA A 49 2.78 10.61 -3.58
CA ALA A 49 3.19 10.47 -2.20
C ALA A 49 3.92 9.14 -1.95
N ASN A 50 3.39 8.05 -2.50
CA ASN A 50 3.97 6.71 -2.37
C ASN A 50 5.35 6.63 -3.05
N ILE A 51 5.55 7.25 -4.23
CA ILE A 51 6.86 7.33 -4.89
C ILE A 51 7.86 8.07 -4.00
N ILE A 52 7.48 9.22 -3.46
CA ILE A 52 8.36 10.01 -2.58
C ILE A 52 8.73 9.20 -1.34
N GLN A 53 7.76 8.59 -0.67
CA GLN A 53 8.01 7.76 0.52
C GLN A 53 8.95 6.59 0.22
N ALA A 54 8.68 5.81 -0.84
CA ALA A 54 9.52 4.69 -1.23
C ALA A 54 10.94 5.14 -1.58
N THR A 55 11.08 6.25 -2.30
CA THR A 55 12.37 6.81 -2.69
C THR A 55 13.18 7.26 -1.47
N LEU A 56 12.56 8.02 -0.57
CA LEU A 56 13.21 8.43 0.67
C LEU A 56 13.69 7.22 1.49
N VAL A 57 12.83 6.22 1.62
CA VAL A 57 13.15 5.02 2.37
C VAL A 57 14.34 4.27 1.76
N ILE A 58 14.33 4.00 0.45
CA ILE A 58 15.36 3.16 -0.15
C ILE A 58 16.72 3.84 -0.17
N PHE A 59 16.77 5.17 -0.39
CA PHE A 59 18.02 5.90 -0.38
C PHE A 59 18.58 6.10 1.04
N VAL A 60 17.71 6.32 2.04
CA VAL A 60 18.14 6.43 3.44
C VAL A 60 18.52 5.05 3.98
N ILE A 61 17.65 4.06 3.86
CA ILE A 61 17.88 2.72 4.41
C ILE A 61 18.96 1.98 3.62
N GLY A 62 18.99 2.14 2.29
CA GLY A 62 19.96 1.47 1.43
C GLY A 62 21.40 1.78 1.80
N SER A 63 21.71 3.05 2.14
CA SER A 63 23.04 3.45 2.59
C SER A 63 23.43 2.78 3.93
N PHE A 64 22.48 2.66 4.85
CA PHE A 64 22.74 2.01 6.15
C PHE A 64 22.86 0.49 6.06
N ILE A 65 22.08 -0.16 5.17
CA ILE A 65 22.11 -1.62 5.00
C ILE A 65 23.40 -2.06 4.32
N SER A 66 23.90 -1.30 3.34
CA SER A 66 25.16 -1.61 2.66
C SER A 66 26.32 -1.74 3.63
N ASP A 67 26.32 -0.91 4.69
CA ASP A 67 27.39 -0.89 5.68
C ASP A 67 27.16 -1.90 6.82
N ASN A 68 25.93 -2.38 7.01
CA ASN A 68 25.60 -3.26 8.13
C ASN A 68 24.48 -4.26 7.80
N PRO A 69 24.80 -5.45 7.26
CA PRO A 69 23.82 -6.47 6.89
C PRO A 69 22.91 -6.95 8.06
N LYS A 70 23.38 -6.80 9.32
CA LYS A 70 22.55 -7.14 10.50
C LYS A 70 21.31 -6.27 10.61
N LEU A 71 21.37 -5.03 10.09
CA LEU A 71 20.21 -4.14 10.06
C LEU A 71 19.09 -4.70 9.20
N LEU A 72 19.39 -5.32 8.06
CA LEU A 72 18.38 -5.94 7.21
C LEU A 72 17.56 -6.99 7.96
N ASN A 73 18.22 -7.83 8.77
CA ASN A 73 17.54 -8.79 9.61
C ASN A 73 16.65 -8.11 10.69
N THR A 74 17.11 -7.02 11.26
CA THR A 74 16.30 -6.23 12.20
C THR A 74 15.06 -5.66 11.51
N PHE A 75 15.21 -5.06 10.32
CA PHE A 75 14.08 -4.58 9.53
C PHE A 75 13.10 -5.70 9.16
N LYS A 76 13.62 -6.89 8.83
CA LYS A 76 12.79 -8.08 8.58
C LYS A 76 11.88 -8.39 9.77
N TRP A 77 12.43 -8.53 10.97
CA TRP A 77 11.64 -8.89 12.16
C TRP A 77 10.66 -7.78 12.56
N VAL A 78 11.08 -6.51 12.49
CA VAL A 78 10.16 -5.38 12.71
C VAL A 78 9.04 -5.38 11.68
N GLY A 79 9.34 -5.67 10.41
CA GLY A 79 8.35 -5.82 9.35
C GLY A 79 7.35 -6.94 9.61
N ILE A 80 7.82 -8.10 10.07
CA ILE A 80 6.96 -9.23 10.43
C ILE A 80 6.00 -8.83 11.57
N ILE A 81 6.53 -8.23 12.64
CA ILE A 81 5.71 -7.75 13.77
C ILE A 81 4.66 -6.77 13.27
N TYR A 82 5.04 -5.86 12.38
CA TYR A 82 4.12 -4.90 11.82
C TYR A 82 3.04 -5.53 10.92
N ILE A 83 3.39 -6.50 10.08
CA ILE A 83 2.39 -7.23 9.28
C ILE A 83 1.39 -7.95 10.18
N LEU A 84 1.86 -8.56 11.27
CA LEU A 84 0.99 -9.21 12.25
C LEU A 84 0.08 -8.20 12.97
N TYR A 85 0.62 -7.02 13.32
CA TYR A 85 -0.18 -5.92 13.86
C TYR A 85 -1.25 -5.46 12.85
N LEU A 86 -0.90 -5.28 11.59
CA LEU A 86 -1.87 -4.94 10.53
C LEU A 86 -2.94 -6.02 10.35
N ALA A 87 -2.56 -7.28 10.39
CA ALA A 87 -3.51 -8.40 10.33
C ALA A 87 -4.51 -8.33 11.48
N TYR A 88 -4.05 -8.07 12.69
CA TYR A 88 -4.90 -7.88 13.86
C TYR A 88 -5.81 -6.67 13.73
N ASP A 89 -5.26 -5.51 13.32
CA ASP A 89 -6.02 -4.27 13.14
C ASP A 89 -7.12 -4.43 12.06
N ILE A 90 -6.80 -5.03 10.93
CA ILE A 90 -7.77 -5.33 9.87
C ILE A 90 -8.85 -6.29 10.36
N TYR A 91 -8.47 -7.35 11.07
CA TYR A 91 -9.44 -8.30 11.63
C TYR A 91 -10.45 -7.63 12.58
N LYS A 92 -9.97 -6.71 13.42
CA LYS A 92 -10.78 -5.99 14.41
C LYS A 92 -11.52 -4.79 13.83
N SER A 93 -11.12 -4.28 12.67
CA SER A 93 -11.69 -3.06 12.10
C SER A 93 -13.16 -3.27 11.71
N ARG A 94 -13.97 -2.25 12.04
CA ARG A 94 -15.37 -2.17 11.61
C ARG A 94 -15.48 -1.27 10.37
N PRO A 95 -16.46 -1.49 9.50
CA PRO A 95 -16.70 -0.60 8.37
C PRO A 95 -16.91 0.83 8.90
N LYS A 96 -16.02 1.76 8.51
CA LYS A 96 -16.23 3.17 8.79
C LYS A 96 -17.41 3.65 7.94
N SER A 97 -18.32 4.38 8.56
CA SER A 97 -19.39 5.08 7.83
C SER A 97 -18.72 6.11 6.92
N ILE A 98 -19.02 6.02 5.63
CA ILE A 98 -18.62 7.03 4.67
C ILE A 98 -19.70 8.10 4.77
N ASN A 99 -19.41 9.18 5.50
CA ASN A 99 -20.28 10.35 5.50
C ASN A 99 -20.03 11.08 4.18
N SER A 100 -21.08 11.28 3.42
CA SER A 100 -21.10 12.15 2.26
C SER A 100 -21.22 13.59 2.77
N ASP A 101 -20.09 14.19 3.11
CA ASP A 101 -20.04 15.60 3.41
C ASP A 101 -20.31 16.44 2.15
N GLU A 102 -20.88 17.63 2.37
CA GLU A 102 -21.43 18.54 1.39
C GLU A 102 -20.60 18.67 0.10
N LYS A 103 -21.32 18.71 -1.04
CA LYS A 103 -20.78 18.97 -2.38
C LYS A 103 -20.25 20.41 -2.47
N SER A 104 -19.07 20.67 -1.93
CA SER A 104 -18.37 21.90 -2.27
C SER A 104 -17.69 21.71 -3.65
N GLU A 105 -17.70 22.74 -4.47
CA GLU A 105 -16.95 22.74 -5.73
C GLU A 105 -15.46 22.69 -5.43
N LYS A 106 -14.89 21.47 -5.52
CA LYS A 106 -13.44 21.25 -5.36
C LYS A 106 -12.76 21.35 -6.73
N SER A 107 -11.61 22.05 -6.78
CA SER A 107 -10.74 22.06 -7.94
C SER A 107 -9.99 20.73 -8.12
N PHE A 108 -9.51 20.43 -9.32
CA PHE A 108 -8.68 19.23 -9.57
C PHE A 108 -7.44 19.18 -8.67
N LEU A 109 -6.82 20.32 -8.41
CA LEU A 109 -5.66 20.42 -7.51
C LEU A 109 -6.03 20.06 -6.06
N SER A 110 -7.25 20.36 -5.61
CA SER A 110 -7.73 19.95 -4.29
C SER A 110 -7.81 18.43 -4.19
N PHE A 111 -8.35 17.76 -5.21
CA PHE A 111 -8.40 16.29 -5.24
C PHE A 111 -7.01 15.65 -5.21
N TYR A 112 -6.06 16.22 -5.97
CA TYR A 112 -4.67 15.76 -5.95
C TYR A 112 -4.05 15.93 -4.55
N LYS A 113 -4.20 17.12 -3.94
CA LYS A 113 -3.69 17.38 -2.57
C LYS A 113 -4.29 16.45 -1.54
N ASP A 114 -5.59 16.19 -1.63
CA ASP A 114 -6.28 15.27 -0.71
C ASP A 114 -5.69 13.84 -0.83
N GLY A 115 -5.51 13.34 -2.06
CA GLY A 115 -4.88 12.05 -2.29
C GLY A 115 -3.44 11.99 -1.77
N PHE A 116 -2.66 13.02 -2.07
CA PHE A 116 -1.28 13.16 -1.60
C PHE A 116 -1.18 13.16 -0.08
N LEU A 117 -2.02 13.92 0.61
CA LEU A 117 -2.02 14.00 2.07
C LEU A 117 -2.50 12.68 2.70
N VAL A 118 -3.55 12.07 2.15
CA VAL A 118 -4.08 10.80 2.67
C VAL A 118 -3.05 9.68 2.57
N ALA A 119 -2.34 9.57 1.45
CA ALA A 119 -1.27 8.60 1.29
C ALA A 119 -0.03 8.98 2.09
N GLY A 120 0.37 10.26 2.02
CA GLY A 120 1.55 10.79 2.70
C GLY A 120 1.50 10.68 4.23
N THR A 121 0.30 10.69 4.80
CA THR A 121 0.07 10.49 6.25
C THR A 121 -0.34 9.07 6.60
N SER A 122 -0.42 8.16 5.62
CA SER A 122 -0.84 6.79 5.84
C SER A 122 0.20 6.00 6.65
N PRO A 123 -0.10 5.56 7.87
CA PRO A 123 0.83 4.75 8.65
C PRO A 123 1.15 3.43 7.95
N LYS A 124 0.21 2.90 7.15
CA LYS A 124 0.41 1.67 6.37
C LYS A 124 1.55 1.83 5.36
N ALA A 125 1.62 2.95 4.62
CA ALA A 125 2.67 3.20 3.65
C ALA A 125 4.03 3.43 4.32
N TRP A 126 4.06 4.25 5.40
CA TRP A 126 5.26 4.53 6.18
C TRP A 126 5.88 3.31 6.85
N MET A 127 5.14 2.23 6.98
CA MET A 127 5.67 0.96 7.51
C MET A 127 5.94 -0.05 6.39
N PHE A 128 5.14 -0.04 5.32
CA PHE A 128 5.32 -0.94 4.20
C PHE A 128 6.67 -0.71 3.50
N PHE A 129 6.96 0.52 3.14
CA PHE A 129 8.17 0.83 2.38
C PHE A 129 9.46 0.51 3.14
N PRO A 130 9.67 0.91 4.42
CA PRO A 130 10.92 0.59 5.09
C PRO A 130 11.07 -0.88 5.51
N PHE A 131 9.98 -1.57 5.83
CA PHE A 131 10.10 -2.90 6.40
C PHE A 131 9.86 -4.04 5.41
N ILE A 132 9.09 -3.79 4.36
CA ILE A 132 8.73 -4.83 3.39
C ILE A 132 9.54 -4.68 2.09
N PHE A 133 9.67 -3.46 1.58
CA PHE A 133 10.29 -3.21 0.29
C PHE A 133 11.74 -3.69 0.20
N PRO A 134 12.63 -3.45 1.22
CA PRO A 134 14.01 -3.89 1.19
C PRO A 134 14.18 -5.42 1.15
N GLN A 135 13.17 -6.18 1.56
CA GLN A 135 13.21 -7.66 1.54
C GLN A 135 13.26 -8.24 0.13
N PHE A 136 12.94 -7.43 -0.88
CA PHE A 136 12.90 -7.80 -2.29
C PHE A 136 14.07 -7.22 -3.10
N ILE A 137 15.01 -6.56 -2.43
CA ILE A 137 16.17 -5.92 -3.05
C ILE A 137 17.44 -6.60 -2.60
N ASP A 138 18.25 -7.02 -3.58
CA ASP A 138 19.62 -7.47 -3.33
C ASP A 138 20.57 -6.26 -3.37
N PHE A 139 20.99 -5.82 -2.20
CA PHE A 139 21.89 -4.66 -2.05
C PHE A 139 23.33 -4.93 -2.52
N ASN A 140 23.72 -6.19 -2.75
CA ASN A 140 25.04 -6.54 -3.27
C ASN A 140 25.13 -6.37 -4.80
N THR A 141 24.00 -6.11 -5.46
CA THR A 141 23.93 -5.91 -6.92
C THR A 141 23.37 -4.52 -7.24
N ASN A 142 22.92 -4.29 -8.48
CA ASN A 142 22.33 -3.00 -8.85
C ASN A 142 20.94 -2.84 -8.18
N TYR A 143 20.92 -2.40 -6.92
CA TYR A 143 19.72 -2.21 -6.14
C TYR A 143 18.83 -1.08 -6.70
N VAL A 144 19.41 -0.07 -7.37
CA VAL A 144 18.64 1.03 -7.98
C VAL A 144 17.75 0.50 -9.12
N ALA A 145 18.28 -0.36 -9.99
CA ALA A 145 17.48 -0.97 -11.05
C ALA A 145 16.36 -1.85 -10.49
N GLN A 146 16.64 -2.62 -9.45
CA GLN A 146 15.61 -3.42 -8.75
C GLN A 146 14.54 -2.54 -8.11
N PHE A 147 14.94 -1.44 -7.46
CA PHE A 147 14.02 -0.46 -6.88
C PHE A 147 13.11 0.14 -7.95
N ILE A 148 13.65 0.54 -9.11
CA ILE A 148 12.84 1.09 -10.21
C ILE A 148 11.79 0.08 -10.67
N ILE A 149 12.14 -1.20 -10.80
CA ILE A 149 11.20 -2.25 -11.19
C ILE A 149 10.10 -2.39 -10.13
N LEU A 150 10.46 -2.47 -8.85
CA LEU A 150 9.51 -2.65 -7.76
C LEU A 150 8.55 -1.46 -7.63
N ILE A 151 9.10 -0.22 -7.64
CA ILE A 151 8.27 0.98 -7.48
C ILE A 151 7.36 1.20 -8.68
N THR A 152 7.84 0.95 -9.90
CA THR A 152 7.03 1.06 -11.12
C THR A 152 5.87 0.06 -11.07
N THR A 153 6.15 -1.18 -10.70
CA THR A 153 5.12 -2.22 -10.53
C THR A 153 4.11 -1.82 -9.46
N TYR A 154 4.57 -1.36 -8.30
CA TYR A 154 3.72 -0.91 -7.21
C TYR A 154 2.80 0.22 -7.67
N VAL A 155 3.36 1.26 -8.27
CA VAL A 155 2.65 2.47 -8.75
C VAL A 155 1.58 2.13 -9.77
N ILE A 156 1.91 1.30 -10.77
CA ILE A 156 0.95 0.90 -11.80
C ILE A 156 -0.22 0.14 -11.17
N LEU A 157 0.07 -0.85 -10.34
CA LEU A 157 -0.97 -1.66 -9.70
C LEU A 157 -1.79 -0.87 -8.68
N ASP A 158 -1.17 0.04 -7.94
CA ASP A 158 -1.86 0.93 -7.00
C ASP A 158 -2.81 1.87 -7.73
N PHE A 159 -2.32 2.56 -8.76
CA PHE A 159 -3.13 3.45 -9.60
C PHE A 159 -4.32 2.71 -10.23
N LEU A 160 -4.08 1.54 -10.83
CA LEU A 160 -5.14 0.72 -11.43
C LEU A 160 -6.15 0.25 -10.38
N SER A 161 -5.68 -0.12 -9.20
CA SER A 161 -6.53 -0.48 -8.07
C SER A 161 -7.42 0.70 -7.65
N LEU A 162 -6.85 1.89 -7.45
CA LEU A 162 -7.59 3.09 -7.05
C LEU A 162 -8.64 3.50 -8.08
N VAL A 163 -8.29 3.48 -9.37
CA VAL A 163 -9.23 3.76 -10.47
C VAL A 163 -10.31 2.67 -10.54
N GLY A 164 -9.94 1.41 -10.36
CA GLY A 164 -10.89 0.30 -10.26
C GLY A 164 -11.91 0.48 -9.13
N TYR A 165 -11.46 0.88 -7.94
CA TYR A 165 -12.34 1.24 -6.83
C TYR A 165 -13.24 2.43 -7.15
N ALA A 166 -12.74 3.45 -7.87
CA ALA A 166 -13.54 4.58 -8.30
C ALA A 166 -14.66 4.17 -9.27
N ILE A 167 -14.35 3.35 -10.28
CA ILE A 167 -15.31 2.87 -11.27
C ILE A 167 -16.39 1.99 -10.62
N LEU A 168 -15.98 1.13 -9.71
CA LEU A 168 -16.85 0.16 -9.06
C LEU A 168 -17.42 0.70 -7.72
N ALA A 169 -17.32 2.00 -7.44
CA ALA A 169 -17.61 2.58 -6.14
C ALA A 169 -18.96 2.14 -5.55
N ASN A 170 -20.05 2.18 -6.32
CA ASN A 170 -21.38 1.78 -5.86
C ASN A 170 -21.47 0.29 -5.50
N LYS A 171 -20.82 -0.59 -6.27
CA LYS A 171 -20.75 -2.02 -5.99
C LYS A 171 -19.80 -2.32 -4.84
N MET A 172 -18.65 -1.64 -4.82
CA MET A 172 -17.64 -1.81 -3.78
C MET A 172 -18.13 -1.41 -2.40
N ILE A 173 -18.84 -0.27 -2.27
CA ILE A 173 -19.36 0.15 -0.97
C ILE A 173 -20.40 -0.83 -0.42
N THR A 174 -21.28 -1.32 -1.30
CA THR A 174 -22.30 -2.32 -0.93
C THR A 174 -21.65 -3.64 -0.53
N TRP A 175 -20.66 -4.09 -1.31
CA TRP A 175 -19.95 -5.32 -1.05
C TRP A 175 -19.09 -5.26 0.21
N VAL A 176 -18.35 -4.15 0.41
CA VAL A 176 -17.54 -3.93 1.62
C VAL A 176 -18.41 -3.86 2.86
N LYS A 177 -19.56 -3.15 2.81
CA LYS A 177 -20.49 -3.10 3.95
C LYS A 177 -21.11 -4.45 4.25
N ALA A 178 -21.55 -5.19 3.23
CA ALA A 178 -22.22 -6.48 3.39
C ALA A 178 -21.29 -7.61 3.86
N LYS A 179 -20.03 -7.62 3.42
CA LYS A 179 -19.07 -8.70 3.66
C LYS A 179 -17.80 -8.26 4.39
N ALA A 180 -17.83 -7.13 5.07
CA ALA A 180 -16.65 -6.56 5.74
C ALA A 180 -15.93 -7.56 6.65
N LYS A 181 -16.66 -8.32 7.46
CA LYS A 181 -16.08 -9.32 8.36
C LYS A 181 -15.34 -10.42 7.58
N VAL A 182 -15.92 -10.91 6.50
CA VAL A 182 -15.30 -11.96 5.66
C VAL A 182 -14.04 -11.43 4.98
N ILE A 183 -14.14 -10.24 4.38
CA ILE A 183 -13.00 -9.58 3.71
C ILE A 183 -11.86 -9.36 4.70
N ASN A 184 -12.17 -8.80 5.87
CA ASN A 184 -11.17 -8.53 6.90
C ASN A 184 -10.52 -9.82 7.41
N THR A 185 -11.31 -10.89 7.61
CA THR A 185 -10.77 -12.19 8.05
C THR A 185 -9.83 -12.78 7.00
N ILE A 186 -10.25 -12.82 5.73
CA ILE A 186 -9.41 -13.33 4.64
C ILE A 186 -8.12 -12.49 4.53
N SER A 187 -8.23 -11.16 4.54
CA SER A 187 -7.07 -10.28 4.46
C SER A 187 -6.10 -10.47 5.63
N ALA A 188 -6.62 -10.63 6.85
CA ALA A 188 -5.80 -10.92 8.03
C ALA A 188 -5.09 -12.28 7.91
N CYS A 189 -5.79 -13.34 7.49
CA CYS A 189 -5.19 -14.66 7.28
C CYS A 189 -4.07 -14.60 6.22
N VAL A 190 -4.30 -13.92 5.11
CA VAL A 190 -3.29 -13.76 4.06
C VAL A 190 -2.06 -13.01 4.58
N LEU A 191 -2.24 -11.93 5.35
CA LEU A 191 -1.12 -11.20 5.95
C LEU A 191 -0.33 -12.06 6.93
N ILE A 192 -0.98 -12.91 7.72
CA ILE A 192 -0.31 -13.87 8.60
C ILE A 192 0.53 -14.87 7.80
N VAL A 193 -0.02 -15.42 6.72
CA VAL A 193 0.73 -16.32 5.83
C VAL A 193 1.94 -15.60 5.21
N ILE A 194 1.77 -14.36 4.76
CA ILE A 194 2.87 -13.54 4.24
C ILE A 194 3.94 -13.31 5.31
N ALA A 195 3.55 -12.96 6.53
CA ALA A 195 4.48 -12.79 7.65
C ALA A 195 5.29 -14.07 7.91
N ALA A 196 4.62 -15.23 7.87
CA ALA A 196 5.28 -16.53 8.00
C ALA A 196 6.27 -16.79 6.85
N ILE A 197 5.87 -16.54 5.60
CA ILE A 197 6.76 -16.71 4.44
C ILE A 197 8.00 -15.83 4.59
N ILE A 198 7.84 -14.54 4.93
CA ILE A 198 8.97 -13.62 5.13
C ILE A 198 9.87 -14.09 6.28
N ALA A 199 9.30 -14.66 7.36
CA ALA A 199 10.07 -15.17 8.49
C ALA A 199 11.03 -16.29 8.07
N PHE A 200 10.58 -17.17 7.18
CA PHE A 200 11.38 -18.30 6.67
C PHE A 200 12.27 -17.96 5.46
N MET A 201 12.11 -16.77 4.85
CA MET A 201 13.01 -16.33 3.79
C MET A 201 14.44 -16.17 4.35
N GLN A 202 15.39 -16.87 3.73
CA GLN A 202 16.81 -16.63 3.97
C GLN A 202 17.21 -15.30 3.31
N GLN A 203 17.85 -14.43 4.09
CA GLN A 203 18.49 -13.22 3.56
C GLN A 203 19.92 -13.60 3.16
N TYR A 204 20.22 -13.42 1.91
CA TYR A 204 21.56 -13.62 1.34
C TYR A 204 22.44 -12.40 1.62
#